data_582f3694aa90bb2d6735f8746514e46c
#
_entry.id   582f3694aa90bb2d6735f8746514e46c
#
_cell.length_a   1.000
_cell.length_b   1.000
_cell.length_c   1.000
_cell.angle_alpha   90.00
_cell.angle_beta   90.00
_cell.angle_gamma   90.00
#
_symmetry.space_group_name_H-M   'P 1'
#
loop_
_entity.id
_entity.type
_entity.pdbx_description
1 polymer ?
#
loop_
_entity_poly.entity_id
_entity_poly.type
_entity_poly.pdbx_seq_one_letter_code
_entity_poly.pdbx_strand_id
1 'polypeptide(L)'
;MEIRLEEHTIREIFDGYKDSADNGVIAFGGKLNVRPAFQREFVYKEKERNAVIDTVTKGFPLNVMYWCEDDNGNYELLDGQQRTISICQYCSGDFSINNRTFHNLTNTERERILDYKLMIYICKGNDLEKLEWFKTINIAGVKLADQELRNAIYTGPWLTDVKKYFSKNGCPAYKIGNKYLSGEMIRQDYLEKAIKWIASKENKSIEEYMSEHQHDSDGTALWLYFQNVISWVNTLFPKYRKEMKGLEWGLFYNVFGNNSYNPDMLEKRITELMADDDVTSKKGIYEYLLALLQMLG
;
A
#
# COMPACT_ATOMS: atom_id res chain seq x y z
N MET A 1 -14.40 -15.12 16.70
CA MET A 1 -14.05 -15.48 15.30
C MET A 1 -14.12 -16.97 15.11
N GLU A 2 -14.78 -17.46 14.06
CA GLU A 2 -14.80 -18.88 13.64
C GLU A 2 -13.71 -19.08 12.58
N ILE A 3 -12.97 -20.20 12.68
CA ILE A 3 -11.92 -20.55 11.72
C ILE A 3 -12.11 -22.00 11.30
N ARG A 4 -12.14 -22.24 9.97
CA ARG A 4 -12.20 -23.59 9.40
C ARG A 4 -11.14 -23.76 8.32
N LEU A 5 -10.62 -24.97 8.19
CA LEU A 5 -9.66 -25.32 7.14
C LEU A 5 -10.40 -26.03 6.00
N GLU A 6 -10.23 -25.53 4.79
CA GLU A 6 -10.79 -26.12 3.57
C GLU A 6 -9.70 -26.40 2.54
N GLU A 7 -9.96 -27.37 1.67
CA GLU A 7 -9.13 -27.65 0.49
C GLU A 7 -9.88 -27.21 -0.75
N HIS A 8 -9.24 -26.37 -1.57
CA HIS A 8 -9.76 -25.98 -2.88
C HIS A 8 -8.72 -26.25 -3.97
N THR A 9 -9.19 -26.76 -5.10
CA THR A 9 -8.33 -26.98 -6.26
C THR A 9 -7.98 -25.66 -6.97
N ILE A 10 -6.87 -25.62 -7.69
CA ILE A 10 -6.54 -24.49 -8.54
C ILE A 10 -7.66 -24.26 -9.57
N ARG A 11 -8.29 -25.32 -10.07
CA ARG A 11 -9.44 -25.25 -10.99
C ARG A 11 -10.58 -24.41 -10.41
N GLU A 12 -10.97 -24.69 -9.17
CA GLU A 12 -12.04 -23.96 -8.49
C GLU A 12 -11.68 -22.50 -8.28
N ILE A 13 -10.43 -22.22 -7.88
CA ILE A 13 -9.97 -20.86 -7.63
C ILE A 13 -9.82 -20.08 -8.95
N PHE A 14 -9.34 -20.73 -10.01
CA PHE A 14 -9.17 -20.10 -11.32
C PHE A 14 -10.50 -19.82 -12.01
N ASP A 15 -11.57 -20.52 -11.65
CA ASP A 15 -12.89 -20.28 -12.21
C ASP A 15 -13.31 -18.81 -11.99
N GLY A 16 -13.75 -18.17 -13.08
CA GLY A 16 -14.15 -16.76 -13.04
C GLY A 16 -13.02 -15.76 -12.76
N TYR A 17 -11.74 -16.17 -12.86
CA TYR A 17 -10.62 -15.25 -12.65
C TYR A 17 -10.63 -14.10 -13.63
N LYS A 18 -10.54 -12.88 -13.09
CA LYS A 18 -10.38 -11.63 -13.84
C LYS A 18 -9.44 -10.71 -13.10
N ASP A 19 -8.44 -10.19 -13.79
CA ASP A 19 -7.53 -9.15 -13.30
C ASP A 19 -7.78 -7.86 -14.08
N SER A 20 -8.32 -6.86 -13.42
CA SER A 20 -8.66 -5.57 -14.00
C SER A 20 -8.03 -4.46 -13.19
N ALA A 21 -7.37 -3.52 -13.87
CA ALA A 21 -6.78 -2.36 -13.22
C ALA A 21 -7.81 -1.50 -12.46
N ASP A 22 -9.06 -1.45 -12.98
CA ASP A 22 -10.11 -0.61 -12.42
C ASP A 22 -11.02 -1.35 -11.43
N ASN A 23 -11.29 -2.65 -11.67
CA ASN A 23 -12.26 -3.44 -10.90
C ASN A 23 -11.61 -4.43 -9.91
N GLY A 24 -10.27 -4.37 -9.77
CA GLY A 24 -9.54 -5.28 -8.89
C GLY A 24 -9.35 -6.68 -9.47
N VAL A 25 -9.04 -7.64 -8.62
CA VAL A 25 -8.80 -9.05 -8.98
C VAL A 25 -9.83 -9.93 -8.29
N ILE A 26 -10.60 -10.65 -9.08
CA ILE A 26 -11.62 -11.59 -8.61
C ILE A 26 -11.33 -13.00 -9.10
N ALA A 27 -11.76 -14.02 -8.35
CA ALA A 27 -11.58 -15.44 -8.65
C ALA A 27 -12.69 -16.27 -7.99
N PHE A 28 -12.60 -17.60 -8.04
CA PHE A 28 -13.50 -18.52 -7.36
C PHE A 28 -14.98 -18.28 -7.71
N GLY A 29 -15.29 -18.36 -8.99
CA GLY A 29 -16.63 -18.09 -9.49
C GLY A 29 -17.12 -16.65 -9.26
N GLY A 30 -16.19 -15.70 -9.08
CA GLY A 30 -16.50 -14.29 -8.77
C GLY A 30 -16.74 -14.01 -7.30
N LYS A 31 -16.63 -15.01 -6.42
CA LYS A 31 -16.87 -14.87 -4.98
C LYS A 31 -15.65 -14.44 -4.19
N LEU A 32 -14.43 -14.61 -4.72
CA LEU A 32 -13.19 -14.25 -4.04
C LEU A 32 -12.66 -12.93 -4.56
N ASN A 33 -12.60 -11.92 -3.70
CA ASN A 33 -11.83 -10.72 -3.92
C ASN A 33 -10.36 -11.00 -3.57
N VAL A 34 -9.52 -11.18 -4.59
CA VAL A 34 -8.10 -11.51 -4.42
C VAL A 34 -7.28 -10.27 -4.05
N ARG A 35 -7.76 -9.09 -4.42
CA ARG A 35 -7.10 -7.80 -4.11
C ARG A 35 -8.07 -6.87 -3.39
N PRO A 36 -8.39 -7.15 -2.11
CA PRO A 36 -9.16 -6.22 -1.29
C PRO A 36 -8.49 -4.84 -1.24
N ALA A 37 -9.27 -3.80 -0.95
CA ALA A 37 -8.81 -2.42 -0.95
C ALA A 37 -7.62 -2.15 0.00
N PHE A 38 -7.47 -2.96 1.04
CA PHE A 38 -6.37 -2.85 2.00
C PHE A 38 -5.06 -3.51 1.51
N GLN A 39 -5.11 -4.44 0.55
CA GLN A 39 -3.93 -5.13 0.07
C GLN A 39 -3.13 -4.26 -0.92
N ARG A 40 -1.81 -4.47 -0.93
CA ARG A 40 -0.92 -3.84 -1.90
C ARG A 40 -1.08 -4.43 -3.30
N GLU A 41 -0.58 -3.74 -4.29
CA GLU A 41 -0.51 -4.26 -5.65
C GLU A 41 0.39 -5.51 -5.74
N PHE A 42 0.21 -6.28 -6.83
CA PHE A 42 1.05 -7.43 -7.12
C PHE A 42 2.53 -7.02 -7.29
N VAL A 43 3.41 -7.59 -6.47
CA VAL A 43 4.82 -7.19 -6.39
C VAL A 43 5.82 -8.32 -6.65
N TYR A 44 5.37 -9.58 -6.82
CA TYR A 44 6.27 -10.67 -7.12
C TYR A 44 7.02 -10.41 -8.42
N LYS A 45 8.34 -10.51 -8.35
CA LYS A 45 9.20 -10.51 -9.52
C LYS A 45 9.14 -11.90 -10.20
N GLU A 46 9.70 -11.98 -11.37
CA GLU A 46 9.71 -13.23 -12.16
C GLU A 46 10.19 -14.43 -11.35
N LYS A 47 11.26 -14.28 -10.56
CA LYS A 47 11.82 -15.36 -9.75
C LYS A 47 10.84 -15.94 -8.73
N GLU A 48 10.16 -15.07 -7.98
CA GLU A 48 9.20 -15.48 -6.95
C GLU A 48 7.95 -16.10 -7.59
N ARG A 49 7.47 -15.51 -8.68
CA ARG A 49 6.34 -16.02 -9.45
C ARG A 49 6.62 -17.41 -10.03
N ASN A 50 7.80 -17.59 -10.63
CA ASN A 50 8.21 -18.88 -11.19
C ASN A 50 8.36 -19.93 -10.11
N ALA A 51 8.86 -19.58 -8.91
CA ALA A 51 8.99 -20.51 -7.78
C ALA A 51 7.65 -21.05 -7.28
N VAL A 52 6.58 -20.23 -7.31
CA VAL A 52 5.22 -20.69 -6.97
C VAL A 52 4.77 -21.79 -7.94
N ILE A 53 4.89 -21.56 -9.25
CA ILE A 53 4.44 -22.51 -10.26
C ILE A 53 5.31 -23.79 -10.27
N ASP A 54 6.62 -23.64 -10.05
CA ASP A 54 7.53 -24.77 -9.93
C ASP A 54 7.14 -25.67 -8.74
N THR A 55 6.77 -25.08 -7.60
CA THR A 55 6.28 -25.80 -6.42
C THR A 55 4.99 -26.58 -6.73
N VAL A 56 4.03 -25.94 -7.39
CA VAL A 56 2.76 -26.56 -7.81
C VAL A 56 3.04 -27.72 -8.80
N THR A 57 3.88 -27.49 -9.80
CA THR A 57 4.22 -28.52 -10.83
C THR A 57 4.90 -29.74 -10.23
N LYS A 58 5.72 -29.55 -9.20
CA LYS A 58 6.38 -30.64 -8.47
C LYS A 58 5.44 -31.36 -7.47
N GLY A 59 4.26 -30.81 -7.21
CA GLY A 59 3.33 -31.31 -6.20
C GLY A 59 3.83 -31.10 -4.78
N PHE A 60 4.74 -30.14 -4.54
CA PHE A 60 5.19 -29.77 -3.21
C PHE A 60 4.16 -28.89 -2.52
N PRO A 61 4.02 -28.96 -1.18
CA PRO A 61 3.04 -28.15 -0.48
C PRO A 61 3.40 -26.67 -0.55
N LEU A 62 2.43 -25.85 -0.95
CA LEU A 62 2.47 -24.41 -0.75
C LEU A 62 2.02 -24.07 0.68
N ASN A 63 2.53 -22.96 1.23
CA ASN A 63 2.04 -22.43 2.48
C ASN A 63 0.52 -22.18 2.39
N VAL A 64 -0.17 -22.41 3.50
CA VAL A 64 -1.59 -22.16 3.65
C VAL A 64 -1.96 -20.73 3.28
N MET A 65 -3.16 -20.54 2.80
CA MET A 65 -3.75 -19.23 2.50
C MET A 65 -4.81 -18.88 3.51
N TYR A 66 -5.18 -17.63 3.60
CA TYR A 66 -6.14 -17.14 4.58
C TYR A 66 -7.18 -16.26 3.91
N TRP A 67 -8.45 -16.67 3.99
CA TRP A 67 -9.59 -15.94 3.46
C TRP A 67 -10.52 -15.51 4.57
N CYS A 68 -11.22 -14.42 4.35
CA CYS A 68 -12.27 -13.91 5.21
C CYS A 68 -13.61 -14.05 4.54
N GLU A 69 -14.58 -14.67 5.20
CA GLU A 69 -15.94 -14.78 4.72
C GLU A 69 -16.78 -13.60 5.20
N ASP A 70 -17.56 -13.01 4.30
CA ASP A 70 -18.60 -12.02 4.62
C ASP A 70 -19.95 -12.71 4.92
N ASP A 71 -20.95 -11.92 5.31
CA ASP A 71 -22.27 -12.44 5.64
C ASP A 71 -23.06 -12.92 4.39
N ASN A 72 -22.60 -12.59 3.19
CA ASN A 72 -23.21 -13.00 1.92
C ASN A 72 -22.56 -14.26 1.31
N GLY A 73 -21.54 -14.82 1.98
CA GLY A 73 -20.79 -15.98 1.50
C GLY A 73 -19.78 -15.64 0.40
N ASN A 74 -19.35 -14.37 0.30
CA ASN A 74 -18.20 -13.98 -0.50
C ASN A 74 -16.95 -13.98 0.38
N TYR A 75 -15.79 -13.96 -0.27
CA TYR A 75 -14.51 -14.06 0.39
C TYR A 75 -13.60 -12.90 0.03
N GLU A 76 -12.84 -12.45 1.01
CA GLU A 76 -11.69 -11.56 0.82
C GLU A 76 -10.41 -12.30 1.18
N LEU A 77 -9.42 -12.20 0.33
CA LEU A 77 -8.13 -12.84 0.56
C LEU A 77 -7.30 -12.03 1.55
N LEU A 78 -6.97 -12.60 2.72
CA LEU A 78 -6.15 -11.97 3.75
C LEU A 78 -4.65 -12.22 3.52
N ASP A 79 -4.26 -13.47 3.26
CA ASP A 79 -2.89 -13.84 2.87
C ASP A 79 -2.89 -14.87 1.75
N GLY A 80 -1.88 -14.79 0.88
CA GLY A 80 -1.75 -15.63 -0.30
C GLY A 80 -2.02 -14.90 -1.62
N GLN A 81 -2.24 -13.58 -1.61
CA GLN A 81 -2.50 -12.76 -2.80
C GLN A 81 -1.49 -13.03 -3.91
N GLN A 82 -0.21 -12.93 -3.60
CA GLN A 82 0.87 -13.07 -4.58
C GLN A 82 0.89 -14.47 -5.19
N ARG A 83 0.63 -15.51 -4.38
CA ARG A 83 0.54 -16.91 -4.82
C ARG A 83 -0.67 -17.13 -5.70
N THR A 84 -1.84 -16.67 -5.28
CA THR A 84 -3.10 -16.78 -6.04
C THR A 84 -3.00 -16.10 -7.39
N ILE A 85 -2.51 -14.84 -7.44
CA ILE A 85 -2.35 -14.11 -8.70
C ILE A 85 -1.33 -14.82 -9.61
N SER A 86 -0.19 -15.28 -9.09
CA SER A 86 0.81 -16.00 -9.88
C SER A 86 0.23 -17.26 -10.53
N ILE A 87 -0.53 -18.05 -9.77
CA ILE A 87 -1.18 -19.27 -10.25
C ILE A 87 -2.20 -18.93 -11.32
N CYS A 88 -3.09 -17.98 -11.07
CA CYS A 88 -4.15 -17.61 -12.01
C CYS A 88 -3.58 -17.00 -13.29
N GLN A 89 -2.59 -16.12 -13.22
CA GLN A 89 -1.90 -15.56 -14.39
C GLN A 89 -1.20 -16.63 -15.22
N TYR A 90 -0.59 -17.64 -14.58
CA TYR A 90 -0.02 -18.76 -15.32
C TYR A 90 -1.08 -19.57 -16.04
N CYS A 91 -2.18 -19.89 -15.38
CA CYS A 91 -3.32 -20.61 -15.99
C CYS A 91 -3.98 -19.81 -17.13
N SER A 92 -3.99 -18.47 -17.04
CA SER A 92 -4.43 -17.59 -18.13
C SER A 92 -3.45 -17.56 -19.32
N GLY A 93 -2.19 -17.97 -19.11
CA GLY A 93 -1.15 -17.91 -20.14
C GLY A 93 -0.43 -16.57 -20.22
N ASP A 94 -0.53 -15.71 -19.20
CA ASP A 94 0.04 -14.37 -19.18
C ASP A 94 1.56 -14.38 -19.09
N PHE A 95 2.17 -15.50 -18.71
CA PHE A 95 3.61 -15.68 -18.71
C PHE A 95 4.02 -17.15 -18.95
N SER A 96 5.31 -17.35 -19.23
CA SER A 96 5.90 -18.67 -19.48
C SER A 96 6.99 -18.98 -18.46
N ILE A 97 7.19 -20.28 -18.20
CA ILE A 97 8.33 -20.79 -17.43
C ILE A 97 9.11 -21.73 -18.33
N ASN A 98 10.42 -21.53 -18.46
CA ASN A 98 11.29 -22.31 -19.35
C ASN A 98 10.72 -22.37 -20.79
N ASN A 99 10.22 -21.24 -21.30
CA ASN A 99 9.57 -21.11 -22.60
C ASN A 99 8.29 -21.95 -22.79
N ARG A 100 7.66 -22.40 -21.70
CA ARG A 100 6.40 -23.14 -21.72
C ARG A 100 5.31 -22.34 -21.03
N THR A 101 4.26 -21.96 -21.76
CA THR A 101 3.03 -21.41 -21.19
C THR A 101 2.11 -22.54 -20.77
N PHE A 102 1.11 -22.26 -19.91
CA PHE A 102 0.10 -23.25 -19.49
C PHE A 102 -0.58 -23.93 -20.68
N HIS A 103 -0.90 -23.18 -21.72
CA HIS A 103 -1.59 -23.70 -22.92
C HIS A 103 -0.72 -24.63 -23.76
N ASN A 104 0.62 -24.55 -23.65
CA ASN A 104 1.56 -25.42 -24.34
C ASN A 104 1.91 -26.69 -23.55
N LEU A 105 1.32 -26.88 -22.37
CA LEU A 105 1.46 -28.10 -21.58
C LEU A 105 0.61 -29.23 -22.19
N THR A 106 1.00 -30.47 -21.95
CA THR A 106 0.16 -31.62 -22.25
C THR A 106 -1.13 -31.61 -21.40
N ASN A 107 -2.15 -32.32 -21.83
CA ASN A 107 -3.39 -32.42 -21.05
C ASN A 107 -3.12 -32.93 -19.62
N THR A 108 -2.30 -33.98 -19.50
CA THR A 108 -1.95 -34.55 -18.19
C THR A 108 -1.26 -33.52 -17.27
N GLU A 109 -0.34 -32.73 -17.82
CA GLU A 109 0.34 -31.68 -17.03
C GLU A 109 -0.63 -30.58 -16.61
N ARG A 110 -1.54 -30.16 -17.49
CA ARG A 110 -2.58 -29.16 -17.17
C ARG A 110 -3.52 -29.64 -16.07
N GLU A 111 -4.05 -30.87 -16.22
CA GLU A 111 -4.94 -31.46 -15.22
C GLU A 111 -4.26 -31.57 -13.86
N ARG A 112 -2.98 -32.01 -13.84
CA ARG A 112 -2.22 -32.09 -12.59
C ARG A 112 -2.06 -30.74 -11.90
N ILE A 113 -1.88 -29.65 -12.64
CA ILE A 113 -1.83 -28.29 -12.07
C ILE A 113 -3.22 -27.87 -11.61
N LEU A 114 -4.26 -28.06 -12.42
CA LEU A 114 -5.62 -27.66 -12.08
C LEU A 114 -6.19 -28.41 -10.87
N ASP A 115 -5.82 -29.69 -10.69
CA ASP A 115 -6.28 -30.52 -9.59
C ASP A 115 -5.39 -30.39 -8.33
N TYR A 116 -4.35 -29.55 -8.39
CA TYR A 116 -3.52 -29.28 -7.21
C TYR A 116 -4.36 -28.59 -6.14
N LYS A 117 -4.29 -29.12 -4.90
CA LYS A 117 -5.07 -28.64 -3.77
C LYS A 117 -4.33 -27.58 -2.98
N LEU A 118 -5.00 -26.48 -2.75
CA LEU A 118 -4.57 -25.36 -1.91
C LEU A 118 -5.27 -25.47 -0.56
N MET A 119 -4.51 -25.35 0.51
CA MET A 119 -5.01 -25.36 1.88
C MET A 119 -5.37 -23.93 2.29
N ILE A 120 -6.61 -23.71 2.69
CA ILE A 120 -7.15 -22.37 2.94
C ILE A 120 -7.83 -22.33 4.30
N TYR A 121 -7.35 -21.48 5.20
CA TYR A 121 -8.10 -21.13 6.40
C TYR A 121 -9.12 -20.06 6.07
N ILE A 122 -10.39 -20.36 6.29
CA ILE A 122 -11.49 -19.43 6.15
C ILE A 122 -11.88 -18.95 7.53
N CYS A 123 -11.85 -17.62 7.74
CA CYS A 123 -12.28 -17.01 8.98
C CYS A 123 -13.57 -16.21 8.80
N LYS A 124 -14.45 -16.30 9.78
CA LYS A 124 -15.67 -15.51 9.90
C LYS A 124 -15.70 -14.82 11.26
N GLY A 125 -15.86 -13.51 11.27
CA GLY A 125 -15.86 -12.72 12.49
C GLY A 125 -16.09 -11.24 12.20
N ASN A 126 -16.11 -10.40 13.23
CA ASN A 126 -16.18 -8.96 13.05
C ASN A 126 -14.81 -8.39 12.59
N ASP A 127 -14.80 -7.13 12.14
CA ASP A 127 -13.63 -6.51 11.53
C ASP A 127 -12.44 -6.40 12.50
N LEU A 128 -12.68 -6.20 13.80
CA LEU A 128 -11.63 -6.16 14.81
C LEU A 128 -10.96 -7.52 14.99
N GLU A 129 -11.75 -8.60 15.07
CA GLU A 129 -11.24 -9.98 15.17
C GLU A 129 -10.45 -10.39 13.92
N LYS A 130 -10.97 -10.04 12.74
CA LYS A 130 -10.29 -10.27 11.45
C LYS A 130 -8.94 -9.57 11.43
N LEU A 131 -8.89 -8.31 11.88
CA LEU A 131 -7.69 -7.51 11.93
C LEU A 131 -6.65 -8.08 12.90
N GLU A 132 -7.05 -8.43 14.13
CA GLU A 132 -6.14 -9.01 15.10
C GLU A 132 -5.52 -10.31 14.57
N TRP A 133 -6.34 -11.13 13.93
CA TRP A 133 -5.86 -12.34 13.31
C TRP A 133 -4.92 -12.06 12.13
N PHE A 134 -5.26 -11.11 11.28
CA PHE A 134 -4.42 -10.68 10.17
C PHE A 134 -3.06 -10.15 10.63
N LYS A 135 -3.01 -9.37 11.71
CA LYS A 135 -1.75 -8.98 12.35
C LYS A 135 -0.94 -10.19 12.78
N THR A 136 -1.59 -11.19 13.36
CA THR A 136 -0.94 -12.40 13.88
C THR A 136 -0.35 -13.26 12.77
N ILE A 137 -1.07 -13.51 11.67
CA ILE A 137 -0.58 -14.34 10.56
C ILE A 137 0.54 -13.67 9.77
N ASN A 138 0.57 -12.35 9.68
CA ASN A 138 1.62 -11.59 8.99
C ASN A 138 2.94 -11.48 9.78
N ILE A 139 2.99 -11.94 11.03
CA ILE A 139 4.24 -11.98 11.83
C ILE A 139 5.28 -12.89 11.18
N ALA A 140 4.87 -13.95 10.49
CA ALA A 140 5.75 -14.95 9.89
C ALA A 140 6.17 -14.64 8.44
N GLY A 141 5.62 -13.58 7.81
CA GLY A 141 5.85 -13.21 6.41
C GLY A 141 6.53 -11.85 6.22
N VAL A 142 6.34 -11.27 5.04
CA VAL A 142 6.73 -9.87 4.79
C VAL A 142 5.79 -8.98 5.60
N LYS A 143 6.33 -8.36 6.66
CA LYS A 143 5.55 -7.46 7.52
C LYS A 143 4.82 -6.41 6.67
N LEU A 144 3.53 -6.29 6.90
CA LEU A 144 2.76 -5.15 6.40
C LEU A 144 3.25 -3.87 7.11
N ALA A 145 3.26 -2.78 6.37
CA ALA A 145 3.43 -1.47 6.98
C ALA A 145 2.20 -1.13 7.83
N ASP A 146 2.39 -0.30 8.85
CA ASP A 146 1.28 0.11 9.73
C ASP A 146 0.12 0.72 8.94
N GLN A 147 0.42 1.46 7.88
CA GLN A 147 -0.60 2.03 7.02
C GLN A 147 -1.37 0.97 6.20
N GLU A 148 -0.72 -0.12 5.80
CA GLU A 148 -1.41 -1.23 5.13
C GLU A 148 -2.42 -1.90 6.07
N LEU A 149 -2.08 -2.00 7.37
CA LEU A 149 -2.99 -2.50 8.40
C LEU A 149 -4.16 -1.55 8.62
N ARG A 150 -3.91 -0.23 8.73
CA ARG A 150 -4.97 0.79 8.85
C ARG A 150 -5.90 0.76 7.65
N ASN A 151 -5.38 0.58 6.44
CA ASN A 151 -6.18 0.47 5.22
C ASN A 151 -7.12 -0.74 5.25
N ALA A 152 -6.77 -1.82 5.94
CA ALA A 152 -7.62 -2.98 6.13
C ALA A 152 -8.79 -2.69 7.08
N ILE A 153 -8.54 -1.93 8.15
CA ILE A 153 -9.55 -1.59 9.17
C ILE A 153 -10.58 -0.59 8.64
N TYR A 154 -10.05 0.50 8.06
CA TYR A 154 -10.82 1.66 7.66
C TYR A 154 -11.15 1.64 6.16
N THR A 155 -11.44 0.43 5.64
CA THR A 155 -11.86 0.27 4.24
C THR A 155 -13.20 0.98 3.99
N GLY A 156 -13.28 1.72 2.87
CA GLY A 156 -14.49 2.46 2.53
C GLY A 156 -14.32 3.29 1.26
N PRO A 157 -15.38 4.03 0.86
CA PRO A 157 -15.35 4.88 -0.34
C PRO A 157 -14.22 5.90 -0.28
N TRP A 158 -14.03 6.55 0.85
CA TRP A 158 -12.95 7.51 1.09
C TRP A 158 -11.57 6.90 0.82
N LEU A 159 -11.26 5.75 1.42
CA LEU A 159 -9.96 5.10 1.22
C LEU A 159 -9.75 4.69 -0.24
N THR A 160 -10.81 4.20 -0.89
CA THR A 160 -10.76 3.83 -2.31
C THR A 160 -10.41 5.02 -3.19
N ASP A 161 -10.95 6.18 -2.88
CA ASP A 161 -10.67 7.41 -3.62
C ASP A 161 -9.27 7.96 -3.35
N VAL A 162 -8.85 8.08 -2.08
CA VAL A 162 -7.50 8.60 -1.75
C VAL A 162 -6.38 7.73 -2.33
N LYS A 163 -6.58 6.42 -2.41
CA LYS A 163 -5.59 5.50 -3.03
C LYS A 163 -5.29 5.83 -4.50
N LYS A 164 -6.20 6.44 -5.23
CA LYS A 164 -5.96 6.90 -6.61
C LYS A 164 -4.87 7.97 -6.66
N TYR A 165 -4.78 8.81 -5.63
CA TYR A 165 -3.81 9.89 -5.54
C TYR A 165 -2.46 9.46 -4.96
N PHE A 166 -2.45 8.47 -4.04
CA PHE A 166 -1.29 8.20 -3.19
C PHE A 166 -0.64 6.83 -3.38
N SER A 167 -1.36 5.82 -3.89
CA SER A 167 -0.95 4.42 -3.71
C SER A 167 -0.58 3.66 -4.98
N LYS A 168 -0.50 4.31 -6.13
CA LYS A 168 -0.09 3.69 -7.41
C LYS A 168 1.29 4.17 -7.82
N ASN A 169 2.02 3.33 -8.56
CA ASN A 169 3.27 3.75 -9.19
C ASN A 169 3.04 4.98 -10.07
N GLY A 170 3.85 6.04 -9.86
CA GLY A 170 3.71 7.28 -10.59
C GLY A 170 2.42 8.04 -10.28
N CYS A 171 1.80 7.80 -9.13
CA CYS A 171 0.59 8.49 -8.67
C CYS A 171 0.77 10.01 -8.60
N PRO A 172 -0.33 10.79 -8.58
CA PRO A 172 -0.27 12.25 -8.50
C PRO A 172 0.59 12.76 -7.33
N ALA A 173 0.48 12.16 -6.13
CA ALA A 173 1.25 12.56 -4.97
C ALA A 173 2.77 12.37 -5.16
N TYR A 174 3.17 11.28 -5.81
CA TYR A 174 4.58 11.07 -6.14
C TYR A 174 5.09 12.11 -7.14
N LYS A 175 4.31 12.39 -8.19
CA LYS A 175 4.73 13.35 -9.23
C LYS A 175 5.07 14.71 -8.66
N ILE A 176 4.30 15.21 -7.69
CA ILE A 176 4.52 16.53 -7.10
C ILE A 176 5.44 16.49 -5.87
N GLY A 177 5.44 15.37 -5.10
CA GLY A 177 6.09 15.27 -3.78
C GLY A 177 7.47 14.63 -3.78
N ASN A 178 7.88 13.90 -4.84
CA ASN A 178 9.11 13.09 -4.83
C ASN A 178 10.40 13.88 -4.57
N LYS A 179 10.39 15.16 -4.85
CA LYS A 179 11.49 16.09 -4.59
C LYS A 179 11.73 16.29 -3.09
N TYR A 180 10.67 16.27 -2.30
CA TYR A 180 10.67 16.62 -0.87
C TYR A 180 10.45 15.44 0.05
N LEU A 181 9.80 14.37 -0.45
CA LEU A 181 9.42 13.22 0.33
C LEU A 181 10.28 12.00 0.03
N SER A 182 10.48 11.19 1.06
CA SER A 182 11.05 9.84 0.98
C SER A 182 9.95 8.82 1.21
N GLY A 183 10.16 7.59 0.71
CA GLY A 183 9.25 6.47 0.87
C GLY A 183 8.75 5.91 -0.47
N GLU A 184 8.03 4.79 -0.38
CA GLU A 184 7.50 4.03 -1.51
C GLU A 184 5.97 4.12 -1.54
N MET A 185 5.41 4.49 -2.68
CA MET A 185 3.95 4.63 -2.85
C MET A 185 3.22 3.30 -2.65
N ILE A 186 3.80 2.21 -3.14
CA ILE A 186 3.23 0.86 -3.01
C ILE A 186 3.13 0.46 -1.53
N ARG A 187 4.09 0.87 -0.70
CA ARG A 187 4.08 0.65 0.76
C ARG A 187 3.25 1.66 1.52
N GLN A 188 2.49 2.49 0.83
CA GLN A 188 1.58 3.48 1.38
C GLN A 188 2.25 4.64 2.15
N ASP A 189 3.57 4.83 2.05
CA ASP A 189 4.33 5.83 2.81
C ASP A 189 3.84 7.26 2.53
N TYR A 190 3.44 7.56 1.29
CA TYR A 190 2.90 8.88 0.93
C TYR A 190 1.52 9.12 1.53
N LEU A 191 0.66 8.09 1.51
CA LEU A 191 -0.67 8.15 2.11
C LEU A 191 -0.55 8.31 3.63
N GLU A 192 0.28 7.51 4.28
CA GLU A 192 0.51 7.61 5.73
C GLU A 192 0.95 9.01 6.15
N LYS A 193 1.93 9.60 5.43
CA LYS A 193 2.39 10.96 5.71
C LYS A 193 1.27 11.99 5.56
N ALA A 194 0.51 11.92 4.48
CA ALA A 194 -0.58 12.87 4.24
C ALA A 194 -1.64 12.81 5.35
N ILE A 195 -2.05 11.59 5.75
CA ILE A 195 -3.02 11.40 6.83
C ILE A 195 -2.43 11.87 8.17
N LYS A 196 -1.21 11.47 8.51
CA LYS A 196 -0.51 11.91 9.73
C LYS A 196 -0.49 13.43 9.86
N TRP A 197 -0.18 14.13 8.79
CA TRP A 197 -0.08 15.58 8.81
C TRP A 197 -1.43 16.28 9.01
N ILE A 198 -2.47 15.84 8.29
CA ILE A 198 -3.79 16.44 8.44
C ILE A 198 -4.43 16.08 9.79
N ALA A 199 -4.27 14.84 10.25
CA ALA A 199 -4.73 14.40 11.57
C ALA A 199 -4.06 15.22 12.69
N SER A 200 -2.74 15.45 12.58
CA SER A 200 -2.02 16.31 13.53
C SER A 200 -2.55 17.76 13.54
N LYS A 201 -2.97 18.30 12.40
CA LYS A 201 -3.59 19.62 12.31
C LYS A 201 -4.92 19.68 13.10
N GLU A 202 -5.63 18.57 13.14
CA GLU A 202 -6.92 18.43 13.84
C GLU A 202 -6.77 17.90 15.26
N ASN A 203 -5.54 17.71 15.76
CA ASN A 203 -5.22 17.10 17.05
C ASN A 203 -5.81 15.70 17.22
N LYS A 204 -5.79 14.91 16.15
CA LYS A 204 -6.26 13.52 16.08
C LYS A 204 -5.11 12.55 15.82
N SER A 205 -5.30 11.30 16.18
CA SER A 205 -4.48 10.18 15.68
C SER A 205 -4.84 9.87 14.22
N ILE A 206 -3.98 9.09 13.56
CA ILE A 206 -4.26 8.60 12.20
C ILE A 206 -5.53 7.75 12.21
N GLU A 207 -5.68 6.91 13.22
CA GLU A 207 -6.79 5.99 13.40
C GLU A 207 -8.12 6.74 13.58
N GLU A 208 -8.14 7.76 14.43
CA GLU A 208 -9.32 8.62 14.62
C GLU A 208 -9.74 9.33 13.33
N TYR A 209 -8.77 9.92 12.63
CA TYR A 209 -9.02 10.58 11.35
C TYR A 209 -9.58 9.61 10.30
N MET A 210 -8.97 8.44 10.13
CA MET A 210 -9.44 7.45 9.17
C MET A 210 -10.81 6.88 9.53
N SER A 211 -11.11 6.68 10.81
CA SER A 211 -12.40 6.21 11.28
C SER A 211 -13.52 7.20 10.99
N GLU A 212 -13.29 8.49 11.23
CA GLU A 212 -14.27 9.54 10.98
C GLU A 212 -14.62 9.70 9.50
N HIS A 213 -13.59 9.58 8.63
CA HIS A 213 -13.76 9.76 7.19
C HIS A 213 -14.08 8.47 6.41
N GLN A 214 -14.08 7.30 7.06
CA GLN A 214 -14.25 6.00 6.40
C GLN A 214 -15.40 5.95 5.40
N HIS A 215 -16.52 6.60 5.71
CA HIS A 215 -17.75 6.57 4.91
C HIS A 215 -17.95 7.80 4.02
N ASP A 216 -16.99 8.72 3.99
CA ASP A 216 -17.04 9.87 3.09
C ASP A 216 -16.99 9.41 1.64
N SER A 217 -17.66 10.14 0.75
CA SER A 217 -17.78 9.79 -0.67
C SER A 217 -16.47 9.87 -1.42
N ASP A 218 -15.55 10.76 -1.00
CA ASP A 218 -14.27 11.02 -1.66
C ASP A 218 -13.19 11.50 -0.68
N GLY A 219 -11.95 11.49 -1.15
CA GLY A 219 -10.77 11.94 -0.40
C GLY A 219 -10.21 13.28 -0.87
N THR A 220 -11.00 14.09 -1.57
CA THR A 220 -10.56 15.35 -2.17
C THR A 220 -9.96 16.31 -1.13
N ALA A 221 -10.50 16.35 0.09
CA ALA A 221 -9.98 17.21 1.16
C ALA A 221 -8.53 16.86 1.53
N LEU A 222 -8.21 15.59 1.70
CA LEU A 222 -6.84 15.12 1.95
C LEU A 222 -5.90 15.44 0.79
N TRP A 223 -6.38 15.23 -0.44
CA TRP A 223 -5.59 15.53 -1.64
C TRP A 223 -5.26 17.02 -1.77
N LEU A 224 -6.23 17.90 -1.60
CA LEU A 224 -6.03 19.36 -1.64
C LEU A 224 -5.08 19.82 -0.52
N TYR A 225 -5.25 19.30 0.68
CA TYR A 225 -4.33 19.58 1.78
C TYR A 225 -2.89 19.20 1.42
N PHE A 226 -2.68 17.99 0.90
CA PHE A 226 -1.35 17.53 0.48
C PHE A 226 -0.75 18.42 -0.63
N GLN A 227 -1.55 18.80 -1.62
CA GLN A 227 -1.12 19.72 -2.68
C GLN A 227 -0.69 21.08 -2.10
N ASN A 228 -1.44 21.62 -1.15
CA ASN A 228 -1.12 22.88 -0.50
C ASN A 228 0.20 22.79 0.27
N VAL A 229 0.43 21.70 1.01
CA VAL A 229 1.72 21.45 1.69
C VAL A 229 2.88 21.47 0.69
N ILE A 230 2.78 20.68 -0.37
CA ILE A 230 3.87 20.56 -1.36
C ILE A 230 4.10 21.86 -2.12
N SER A 231 3.02 22.58 -2.47
CA SER A 231 3.11 23.89 -3.12
C SER A 231 3.82 24.90 -2.23
N TRP A 232 3.44 24.97 -0.95
CA TRP A 232 4.09 25.83 0.04
C TRP A 232 5.59 25.51 0.18
N VAL A 233 5.93 24.24 0.32
CA VAL A 233 7.35 23.81 0.40
C VAL A 233 8.10 24.22 -0.87
N ASN A 234 7.51 24.00 -2.05
CA ASN A 234 8.15 24.35 -3.32
C ASN A 234 8.33 25.87 -3.50
N THR A 235 7.44 26.67 -2.94
CA THR A 235 7.56 28.14 -2.94
C THR A 235 8.71 28.59 -2.04
N LEU A 236 8.84 28.04 -0.84
CA LEU A 236 9.88 28.45 0.13
C LEU A 236 11.25 27.83 -0.18
N PHE A 237 11.29 26.61 -0.72
CA PHE A 237 12.51 25.83 -0.92
C PHE A 237 12.56 25.24 -2.34
N PRO A 238 12.65 26.09 -3.38
CA PRO A 238 12.58 25.64 -4.77
C PRO A 238 13.77 24.79 -5.21
N LYS A 239 14.91 24.87 -4.50
CA LYS A 239 16.09 24.05 -4.83
C LYS A 239 16.01 22.69 -4.14
N TYR A 240 16.32 21.62 -4.91
CA TYR A 240 16.44 20.29 -4.35
C TYR A 240 17.67 20.19 -3.44
N ARG A 241 17.47 19.69 -2.22
CA ARG A 241 18.52 19.33 -1.26
C ARG A 241 18.22 17.95 -0.69
N LYS A 242 19.18 17.04 -0.84
CA LYS A 242 19.04 15.65 -0.38
C LYS A 242 18.80 15.59 1.13
N GLU A 243 19.44 16.46 1.87
CA GLU A 243 19.38 16.57 3.34
C GLU A 243 17.99 16.95 3.84
N MET A 244 17.25 17.73 3.07
CA MET A 244 15.88 18.16 3.37
C MET A 244 14.84 17.15 2.91
N LYS A 245 15.22 16.12 2.14
CA LYS A 245 14.30 15.10 1.65
C LYS A 245 13.82 14.20 2.79
N GLY A 246 12.50 14.09 2.93
CA GLY A 246 11.84 13.23 3.93
C GLY A 246 11.66 13.89 5.28
N LEU A 247 11.76 15.23 5.36
CA LEU A 247 11.29 15.98 6.52
C LEU A 247 9.74 15.93 6.59
N GLU A 248 9.22 16.18 7.79
CA GLU A 248 7.78 16.17 8.07
C GLU A 248 7.13 17.51 7.66
N TRP A 249 7.11 17.78 6.36
CA TRP A 249 6.72 19.07 5.79
C TRP A 249 5.30 19.51 6.14
N GLY A 250 4.37 18.57 6.28
CA GLY A 250 3.02 18.90 6.70
C GLY A 250 2.94 19.43 8.12
N LEU A 251 3.83 18.97 9.03
CA LEU A 251 3.89 19.53 10.39
C LEU A 251 4.38 20.98 10.39
N PHE A 252 5.37 21.30 9.55
CA PHE A 252 5.79 22.70 9.35
C PHE A 252 4.64 23.54 8.75
N TYR A 253 3.96 23.02 7.74
CA TYR A 253 2.85 23.70 7.12
C TYR A 253 1.69 23.98 8.09
N ASN A 254 1.39 23.04 8.99
CA ASN A 254 0.33 23.22 9.98
C ASN A 254 0.60 24.41 10.93
N VAL A 255 1.85 24.67 11.22
CA VAL A 255 2.25 25.77 12.13
C VAL A 255 2.53 27.05 11.35
N PHE A 256 3.17 26.97 10.21
CA PHE A 256 3.76 28.13 9.51
C PHE A 256 3.14 28.43 8.14
N GLY A 257 2.22 27.60 7.68
CA GLY A 257 1.65 27.71 6.33
C GLY A 257 0.89 29.02 6.03
N ASN A 258 0.43 29.71 7.06
CA ASN A 258 -0.26 30.99 6.95
C ASN A 258 0.66 32.21 7.02
N ASN A 259 1.93 32.02 7.32
CA ASN A 259 2.92 33.10 7.43
C ASN A 259 3.50 33.42 6.05
N SER A 260 3.93 34.66 5.90
CA SER A 260 4.59 35.13 4.68
C SER A 260 6.10 35.15 4.87
N TYR A 261 6.83 34.50 3.98
CA TYR A 261 8.29 34.42 4.04
C TYR A 261 8.93 34.99 2.78
N ASN A 262 10.15 35.50 2.93
CA ASN A 262 10.99 35.85 1.80
C ASN A 262 11.82 34.62 1.38
N PRO A 263 11.57 34.00 0.20
CA PRO A 263 12.28 32.80 -0.23
C PRO A 263 13.80 33.01 -0.40
N ASP A 264 14.23 34.20 -0.84
CA ASP A 264 15.66 34.50 -1.04
C ASP A 264 16.40 34.54 0.30
N MET A 265 15.77 35.10 1.34
CA MET A 265 16.33 35.11 2.68
C MET A 265 16.42 33.70 3.25
N LEU A 266 15.38 32.88 3.09
CA LEU A 266 15.40 31.48 3.50
C LEU A 266 16.48 30.70 2.77
N GLU A 267 16.60 30.88 1.46
CA GLU A 267 17.62 30.24 0.63
C GLU A 267 19.03 30.57 1.09
N LYS A 268 19.29 31.87 1.39
CA LYS A 268 20.57 32.33 1.90
C LYS A 268 20.90 31.63 3.23
N ARG A 269 19.96 31.63 4.20
CA ARG A 269 20.16 31.02 5.51
C ARG A 269 20.40 29.52 5.44
N ILE A 270 19.67 28.81 4.59
CA ILE A 270 19.87 27.37 4.41
C ILE A 270 21.21 27.08 3.74
N THR A 271 21.64 27.92 2.79
CA THR A 271 22.93 27.75 2.14
C THR A 271 24.08 27.96 3.15
N GLU A 272 23.96 28.93 4.04
CA GLU A 272 24.90 29.14 5.14
C GLU A 272 24.96 27.91 6.09
N LEU A 273 23.77 27.35 6.46
CA LEU A 273 23.67 26.14 7.29
C LEU A 273 24.34 24.93 6.65
N MET A 274 24.10 24.71 5.36
CA MET A 274 24.63 23.54 4.63
C MET A 274 26.15 23.62 4.41
N ALA A 275 26.77 24.77 4.64
CA ALA A 275 28.22 24.93 4.64
C ALA A 275 28.87 24.56 6.00
N ASP A 276 28.07 24.32 7.03
CA ASP A 276 28.52 23.90 8.36
C ASP A 276 28.40 22.37 8.48
N ASP A 277 29.54 21.68 8.52
CA ASP A 277 29.62 20.22 8.57
C ASP A 277 29.00 19.59 9.85
N ASP A 278 28.81 20.36 10.90
CA ASP A 278 28.28 19.89 12.19
C ASP A 278 26.75 19.71 12.20
N VAL A 279 26.01 20.25 11.20
CA VAL A 279 24.55 20.30 11.20
C VAL A 279 23.90 19.34 10.16
N THR A 280 24.67 18.42 9.60
CA THR A 280 24.23 17.54 8.47
C THR A 280 23.22 16.45 8.85
N SER A 281 22.88 16.25 10.12
CA SER A 281 21.85 15.30 10.52
C SER A 281 20.44 15.79 10.20
N LYS A 282 19.52 14.88 9.80
CA LYS A 282 18.11 15.24 9.56
C LYS A 282 17.45 15.91 10.76
N LYS A 283 17.82 15.52 11.97
CA LYS A 283 17.32 16.12 13.21
C LYS A 283 17.80 17.56 13.37
N GLY A 284 19.07 17.81 13.14
CA GLY A 284 19.64 19.17 13.21
C GLY A 284 19.01 20.11 12.17
N ILE A 285 18.81 19.63 10.93
CA ILE A 285 18.13 20.39 9.89
C ILE A 285 16.68 20.71 10.26
N TYR A 286 15.97 19.73 10.82
CA TYR A 286 14.59 19.93 11.28
C TYR A 286 14.51 21.01 12.35
N GLU A 287 15.34 20.92 13.39
CA GLU A 287 15.39 21.87 14.50
C GLU A 287 15.78 23.29 14.03
N TYR A 288 16.74 23.38 13.13
CA TYR A 288 17.14 24.66 12.53
C TYR A 288 16.01 25.29 11.70
N LEU A 289 15.35 24.52 10.83
CA LEU A 289 14.24 25.02 10.04
C LEU A 289 13.08 25.48 10.91
N LEU A 290 12.81 24.76 12.00
CA LEU A 290 11.79 25.15 12.96
C LEU A 290 12.11 26.53 13.56
N ALA A 291 13.32 26.71 14.08
CA ALA A 291 13.78 27.98 14.65
C ALA A 291 13.79 29.10 13.59
N LEU A 292 14.26 28.81 12.38
CA LEU A 292 14.33 29.78 11.28
C LEU A 292 12.94 30.28 10.87
N LEU A 293 11.97 29.38 10.67
CA LEU A 293 10.62 29.72 10.29
C LEU A 293 9.89 30.48 11.42
N GLN A 294 10.18 30.12 12.67
CA GLN A 294 9.63 30.82 13.85
C GLN A 294 10.19 32.23 14.00
N MET A 295 11.47 32.44 13.64
CA MET A 295 12.12 33.76 13.74
C MET A 295 11.70 34.71 12.61
N LEU A 296 11.41 34.18 11.41
CA LEU A 296 11.16 34.99 10.20
C LEU A 296 9.67 35.17 9.88
N GLY A 297 8.79 34.40 10.51
CA GLY A 297 7.32 34.49 10.35
C GLY A 297 6.67 35.14 11.51
#